data_4ed0ccecf3ab188716c1b98123b03aa2
#
_entry.id   4ed0ccecf3ab188716c1b98123b03aa2
#
_cell.length_a   1.000
_cell.length_b   1.000
_cell.length_c   1.000
_cell.angle_alpha   90.00
_cell.angle_beta   90.00
_cell.angle_gamma   90.00
#
_symmetry.space_group_name_H-M   'P 1'
#
loop_
_entity.id
_entity.type
_entity.pdbx_description
1 polymer ?
#
loop_
_entity_poly.entity_id
_entity_poly.type
_entity_poly.pdbx_seq_one_letter_code
_entity_poly.pdbx_strand_id
1 'polypeptide(L)'
;GDTFDLGDVTIEVIHTPGHTRGHSIFLVPEAKTVYLGDIELTGFGPYYGDAWSSLIDFEKSLELCRNIDAENFVTFHHKWVITGRADFINQLDNFEKVINDREEKMLDFLKKPRTLDDCVAHRFVYRPHVELAFADSVERRCAEQHLNRMIQDGRVQSAEHKRFVSI
;
A
#
# COMPACT_ATOMS: atom_id res chain seq x y z
N GLY A 1 -8.94 -14.00 13.78
CA GLY A 1 -9.47 -14.32 12.45
C GLY A 1 -10.25 -15.64 12.48
N ASP A 2 -10.95 -15.90 11.42
CA ASP A 2 -11.69 -17.16 11.28
C ASP A 2 -10.73 -18.28 10.87
N THR A 3 -11.09 -19.51 11.22
CA THR A 3 -10.33 -20.71 10.87
C THR A 3 -11.26 -21.70 10.20
N PHE A 4 -10.84 -22.26 9.07
CA PHE A 4 -11.56 -23.28 8.33
C PHE A 4 -10.78 -24.58 8.37
N ASP A 5 -11.37 -25.61 8.97
CA ASP A 5 -10.85 -26.98 8.98
C ASP A 5 -11.37 -27.72 7.73
N LEU A 6 -10.46 -28.17 6.89
CA LEU A 6 -10.75 -28.91 5.65
C LEU A 6 -10.33 -30.40 5.77
N GLY A 7 -10.14 -30.90 7.00
CA GLY A 7 -9.67 -32.25 7.31
C GLY A 7 -8.18 -32.26 7.55
N ASP A 8 -7.36 -32.55 6.53
CA ASP A 8 -5.91 -32.61 6.68
C ASP A 8 -5.20 -31.25 6.58
N VAL A 9 -5.96 -30.18 6.30
CA VAL A 9 -5.44 -28.81 6.09
C VAL A 9 -6.34 -27.80 6.77
N THR A 10 -5.73 -26.82 7.38
CA THR A 10 -6.40 -25.70 8.02
C THR A 10 -6.11 -24.39 7.24
N ILE A 11 -7.12 -23.54 7.10
CA ILE A 11 -6.95 -22.18 6.56
C ILE A 11 -7.25 -21.18 7.66
N GLU A 12 -6.26 -20.38 8.02
CA GLU A 12 -6.42 -19.25 8.93
C GLU A 12 -6.60 -17.96 8.14
N VAL A 13 -7.68 -17.23 8.44
CA VAL A 13 -7.95 -15.91 7.84
C VAL A 13 -7.35 -14.83 8.71
N ILE A 14 -6.44 -14.05 8.15
CA ILE A 14 -5.78 -12.96 8.85
C ILE A 14 -6.20 -11.66 8.19
N HIS A 15 -6.89 -10.79 8.92
CA HIS A 15 -7.36 -9.50 8.41
C HIS A 15 -6.19 -8.54 8.22
N THR A 16 -6.02 -8.07 6.99
CA THR A 16 -4.94 -7.16 6.57
C THR A 16 -5.52 -5.98 5.78
N PRO A 17 -6.26 -5.07 6.46
CA PRO A 17 -6.90 -3.93 5.80
C PRO A 17 -5.86 -2.96 5.23
N GLY A 18 -6.30 -2.13 4.29
CA GLY A 18 -5.47 -1.08 3.69
C GLY A 18 -5.65 -0.98 2.19
N HIS A 19 -5.49 -2.08 1.45
CA HIS A 19 -5.92 -2.17 0.05
C HIS A 19 -7.43 -1.95 -0.04
N THR A 20 -8.20 -2.75 0.68
CA THR A 20 -9.61 -2.54 0.98
C THR A 20 -9.86 -2.74 2.47
N ARG A 21 -11.07 -2.38 2.95
CA ARG A 21 -11.45 -2.63 4.36
C ARG A 21 -11.49 -4.11 4.72
N GLY A 22 -11.89 -4.95 3.78
CA GLY A 22 -12.09 -6.38 4.00
C GLY A 22 -10.91 -7.23 3.52
N HIS A 23 -9.84 -6.62 3.05
CA HIS A 23 -8.68 -7.38 2.58
C HIS A 23 -8.16 -8.30 3.70
N SER A 24 -7.90 -9.54 3.35
CA SER A 24 -7.41 -10.58 4.24
C SER A 24 -6.43 -11.47 3.49
N ILE A 25 -5.50 -12.03 4.21
CA ILE A 25 -4.57 -13.05 3.73
C ILE A 25 -4.97 -14.40 4.33
N PHE A 26 -4.51 -15.49 3.70
CA PHE A 26 -4.87 -16.84 4.11
C PHE A 26 -3.61 -17.63 4.38
N LEU A 27 -3.44 -18.07 5.63
CA LEU A 27 -2.32 -18.89 6.05
C LEU A 27 -2.77 -20.36 6.08
N VAL A 28 -1.95 -21.23 5.50
CA VAL A 28 -2.06 -22.68 5.55
C VAL A 28 -0.84 -23.20 6.35
N PRO A 29 -0.96 -23.37 7.68
CA PRO A 29 0.18 -23.68 8.54
C PRO A 29 0.89 -24.99 8.16
N GLU A 30 0.13 -26.03 7.83
CA GLU A 30 0.65 -27.36 7.48
C GLU A 30 1.53 -27.32 6.23
N ALA A 31 1.22 -26.42 5.30
CA ALA A 31 1.98 -26.19 4.06
C ALA A 31 3.02 -25.07 4.20
N LYS A 32 3.11 -24.41 5.37
CA LYS A 32 3.92 -23.19 5.59
C LYS A 32 3.74 -22.18 4.45
N THR A 33 2.51 -21.99 4.01
CA THR A 33 2.15 -21.19 2.85
C THR A 33 1.17 -20.11 3.23
N VAL A 34 1.42 -18.88 2.83
CA VAL A 34 0.48 -17.76 2.97
C VAL A 34 0.11 -17.20 1.59
N TYR A 35 -1.19 -17.06 1.35
CA TYR A 35 -1.72 -16.32 0.21
C TYR A 35 -1.93 -14.86 0.60
N LEU A 36 -1.24 -13.95 -0.07
CA LEU A 36 -1.13 -12.55 0.29
C LEU A 36 -2.20 -11.65 -0.36
N GLY A 37 -3.05 -12.21 -1.25
CA GLY A 37 -4.04 -11.42 -1.97
C GLY A 37 -3.38 -10.28 -2.76
N ASP A 38 -3.89 -9.07 -2.59
CA ASP A 38 -3.44 -7.86 -3.28
C ASP A 38 -2.22 -7.17 -2.65
N ILE A 39 -1.50 -7.86 -1.76
CA ILE A 39 -0.12 -7.50 -1.39
C ILE A 39 0.80 -8.10 -2.47
N GLU A 40 0.95 -7.36 -3.56
CA GLU A 40 1.47 -7.84 -4.86
C GLU A 40 2.99 -7.93 -4.94
N LEU A 41 3.71 -7.27 -4.05
CA LEU A 41 5.17 -7.19 -3.99
C LEU A 41 5.83 -6.72 -5.30
N THR A 42 5.13 -5.93 -6.10
CA THR A 42 5.60 -5.37 -7.37
C THR A 42 6.26 -4.01 -7.18
N GLY A 43 7.05 -3.56 -8.17
CA GLY A 43 7.62 -2.22 -8.19
C GLY A 43 6.61 -1.08 -8.34
N PHE A 44 5.33 -1.39 -8.59
CA PHE A 44 4.26 -0.41 -8.50
C PHE A 44 4.03 0.05 -7.06
N GLY A 45 4.30 -0.82 -6.10
CA GLY A 45 4.08 -0.58 -4.67
C GLY A 45 2.63 -0.74 -4.24
N PRO A 46 2.35 -0.49 -2.96
CA PRO A 46 1.03 -0.64 -2.38
C PRO A 46 -0.03 0.22 -3.08
N TYR A 47 -1.20 -0.38 -3.33
CA TYR A 47 -2.36 0.30 -3.90
C TYR A 47 -3.39 0.61 -2.80
N TYR A 48 -3.54 1.89 -2.49
CA TYR A 48 -4.45 2.43 -1.48
C TYR A 48 -5.26 3.62 -2.01
N GLY A 49 -5.66 3.55 -3.29
CA GLY A 49 -6.38 4.61 -4.00
C GLY A 49 -7.89 4.40 -4.15
N ASP A 50 -8.46 3.33 -3.61
CA ASP A 50 -9.90 3.10 -3.64
C ASP A 50 -10.64 3.84 -2.52
N ALA A 51 -11.99 3.90 -2.64
CA ALA A 51 -12.84 4.65 -1.71
C ALA A 51 -12.68 4.25 -0.24
N TRP A 52 -12.29 3.01 0.01
CA TRP A 52 -12.16 2.41 1.33
C TRP A 52 -10.75 1.94 1.66
N SER A 53 -9.77 2.39 0.86
CA SER A 53 -8.36 2.13 1.13
C SER A 53 -7.84 3.02 2.26
N SER A 54 -6.83 2.52 2.97
CA SER A 54 -6.18 3.23 4.07
C SER A 54 -4.68 2.99 4.01
N LEU A 55 -3.90 4.05 3.82
CA LEU A 55 -2.44 4.00 3.83
C LEU A 55 -1.91 3.50 5.18
N ILE A 56 -2.44 4.05 6.28
CA ILE A 56 -2.00 3.72 7.63
C ILE A 56 -2.30 2.25 7.96
N ASP A 57 -3.48 1.75 7.58
CA ASP A 57 -3.82 0.35 7.85
C ASP A 57 -3.04 -0.59 6.93
N PHE A 58 -2.71 -0.15 5.71
CA PHE A 58 -1.87 -0.95 4.81
C PHE A 58 -0.46 -1.13 5.37
N GLU A 59 0.17 -0.07 5.88
CA GLU A 59 1.49 -0.14 6.54
C GLU A 59 1.47 -1.12 7.73
N LYS A 60 0.44 -1.06 8.58
CA LYS A 60 0.26 -2.02 9.68
C LYS A 60 0.10 -3.45 9.18
N SER A 61 -0.60 -3.64 8.08
CA SER A 61 -0.80 -4.94 7.46
C SER A 61 0.49 -5.50 6.85
N LEU A 62 1.34 -4.64 6.25
CA LEU A 62 2.67 -5.03 5.77
C LEU A 62 3.57 -5.47 6.93
N GLU A 63 3.55 -4.73 8.05
CA GLU A 63 4.30 -5.11 9.26
C GLU A 63 3.79 -6.44 9.86
N LEU A 64 2.48 -6.69 9.83
CA LEU A 64 1.92 -7.98 10.23
C LEU A 64 2.43 -9.10 9.31
N CYS A 65 2.42 -8.89 7.98
CA CYS A 65 2.92 -9.86 7.01
C CYS A 65 4.41 -10.18 7.23
N ARG A 66 5.19 -9.21 7.65
CA ARG A 66 6.61 -9.35 7.98
C ARG A 66 6.87 -10.40 9.05
N ASN A 67 5.91 -10.60 9.95
CA ASN A 67 6.02 -11.47 11.12
C ASN A 67 5.33 -12.84 10.96
N ILE A 68 4.73 -13.14 9.80
CA ILE A 68 4.07 -14.43 9.54
C ILE A 68 5.10 -15.55 9.42
N ASP A 69 4.84 -16.66 10.09
CA ASP A 69 5.64 -17.89 9.95
C ASP A 69 5.20 -18.69 8.73
N ALA A 70 5.84 -18.41 7.61
CA ALA A 70 5.64 -19.10 6.34
C ALA A 70 6.96 -19.23 5.58
N GLU A 71 7.01 -20.19 4.66
CA GLU A 71 8.12 -20.42 3.74
C GLU A 71 7.75 -20.06 2.29
N ASN A 72 6.46 -20.19 1.95
CA ASN A 72 5.93 -19.84 0.64
C ASN A 72 4.95 -18.70 0.74
N PHE A 73 5.16 -17.66 -0.07
CA PHE A 73 4.37 -16.44 -0.09
C PHE A 73 3.76 -16.28 -1.49
N VAL A 74 2.44 -16.41 -1.59
CA VAL A 74 1.70 -16.44 -2.85
C VAL A 74 0.98 -15.12 -3.05
N THR A 75 1.30 -14.41 -4.14
CA THR A 75 0.59 -13.19 -4.52
C THR A 75 -0.54 -13.51 -5.50
N PHE A 76 -1.56 -12.64 -5.60
CA PHE A 76 -2.67 -12.84 -6.53
C PHE A 76 -2.26 -12.56 -7.98
N HIS A 77 -1.52 -11.47 -8.21
CA HIS A 77 -1.06 -11.05 -9.54
C HIS A 77 0.47 -11.07 -9.61
N HIS A 78 1.03 -11.13 -10.80
CA HIS A 78 2.41 -10.83 -11.19
C HIS A 78 3.54 -11.69 -10.62
N LYS A 79 3.66 -11.89 -9.31
CA LYS A 79 4.82 -12.55 -8.69
C LYS A 79 4.64 -14.05 -8.46
N TRP A 80 3.41 -14.54 -8.39
CA TRP A 80 3.04 -15.92 -8.12
C TRP A 80 3.51 -16.41 -6.75
N VAL A 81 4.54 -17.21 -6.69
CA VAL A 81 5.08 -17.81 -5.47
C VAL A 81 6.49 -17.32 -5.23
N ILE A 82 6.73 -16.81 -4.02
CA ILE A 82 8.06 -16.47 -3.52
C ILE A 82 8.39 -17.50 -2.44
N THR A 83 9.48 -18.23 -2.63
CA THR A 83 9.93 -19.24 -1.65
C THR A 83 11.11 -18.72 -0.86
N GLY A 84 11.02 -18.85 0.45
CA GLY A 84 12.05 -18.43 1.38
C GLY A 84 11.79 -17.04 1.98
N ARG A 85 11.89 -16.97 3.31
CA ARG A 85 11.62 -15.77 4.09
C ARG A 85 12.51 -14.58 3.71
N ALA A 86 13.80 -14.82 3.42
CA ALA A 86 14.73 -13.74 3.11
C ALA A 86 14.34 -13.02 1.80
N ASP A 87 13.95 -13.77 0.78
CA ASP A 87 13.51 -13.21 -0.50
C ASP A 87 12.17 -12.48 -0.35
N PHE A 88 11.26 -13.04 0.45
CA PHE A 88 10.01 -12.38 0.77
C PHE A 88 10.23 -11.03 1.46
N ILE A 89 11.04 -10.98 2.52
CA ILE A 89 11.33 -9.74 3.26
C ILE A 89 11.96 -8.70 2.34
N ASN A 90 12.93 -9.08 1.51
CA ASN A 90 13.54 -8.17 0.55
C ASN A 90 12.51 -7.57 -0.44
N GLN A 91 11.57 -8.39 -0.92
CA GLN A 91 10.52 -7.91 -1.82
C GLN A 91 9.48 -7.06 -1.09
N LEU A 92 9.16 -7.39 0.15
CA LEU A 92 8.26 -6.61 1.01
C LEU A 92 8.85 -5.23 1.31
N ASP A 93 10.15 -5.15 1.64
CA ASP A 93 10.87 -3.89 1.88
C ASP A 93 10.84 -3.00 0.63
N ASN A 94 11.11 -3.57 -0.54
CA ASN A 94 11.06 -2.84 -1.80
C ASN A 94 9.64 -2.37 -2.14
N PHE A 95 8.62 -3.16 -1.83
CA PHE A 95 7.22 -2.83 -2.05
C PHE A 95 6.77 -1.69 -1.12
N GLU A 96 7.09 -1.78 0.16
CA GLU A 96 6.78 -0.78 1.18
C GLU A 96 7.51 0.54 0.92
N LYS A 97 8.77 0.48 0.49
CA LYS A 97 9.59 1.65 0.15
C LYS A 97 8.91 2.59 -0.84
N VAL A 98 8.08 2.08 -1.74
CA VAL A 98 7.36 2.91 -2.73
C VAL A 98 6.45 3.94 -2.05
N ILE A 99 5.92 3.65 -0.86
CA ILE A 99 5.12 4.61 -0.07
C ILE A 99 5.97 5.84 0.26
N ASN A 100 7.17 5.61 0.78
CA ASN A 100 8.10 6.68 1.13
C ASN A 100 8.59 7.43 -0.12
N ASP A 101 8.89 6.72 -1.20
CA ASP A 101 9.32 7.33 -2.47
C ASP A 101 8.23 8.26 -3.06
N ARG A 102 6.95 7.91 -2.92
CA ARG A 102 5.83 8.77 -3.31
C ARG A 102 5.77 10.02 -2.45
N GLU A 103 5.96 9.86 -1.15
CA GLU A 103 5.89 10.96 -0.18
C GLU A 103 7.06 11.94 -0.35
N GLU A 104 8.28 11.45 -0.56
CA GLU A 104 9.44 12.29 -0.85
C GLU A 104 9.25 13.11 -2.13
N LYS A 105 8.72 12.50 -3.19
CA LYS A 105 8.38 13.21 -4.43
C LYS A 105 7.31 14.27 -4.19
N MET A 106 6.32 13.98 -3.34
CA MET A 106 5.29 14.95 -2.99
C MET A 106 5.86 16.12 -2.19
N LEU A 107 6.74 15.87 -1.20
CA LEU A 107 7.42 16.91 -0.45
C LEU A 107 8.27 17.81 -1.35
N ASP A 108 8.97 17.23 -2.32
CA ASP A 108 9.74 18.01 -3.30
C ASP A 108 8.84 18.90 -4.18
N PHE A 109 7.72 18.34 -4.63
CA PHE A 109 6.72 19.08 -5.42
C PHE A 109 6.08 20.23 -4.62
N LEU A 110 5.90 20.04 -3.31
CA LEU A 110 5.31 21.00 -2.38
C LEU A 110 6.30 22.08 -1.89
N LYS A 111 7.55 22.12 -2.35
CA LYS A 111 8.47 23.26 -2.08
C LYS A 111 7.91 24.59 -2.56
N LYS A 112 6.93 24.55 -3.45
CA LYS A 112 6.10 25.70 -3.82
C LYS A 112 4.65 25.42 -3.44
N PRO A 113 3.86 26.41 -3.00
CA PRO A 113 2.46 26.22 -2.65
C PRO A 113 1.66 25.59 -3.80
N ARG A 114 1.02 24.44 -3.55
CA ARG A 114 0.25 23.65 -4.51
C ARG A 114 -1.13 23.35 -3.97
N THR A 115 -2.11 23.24 -4.86
CA THR A 115 -3.44 22.73 -4.54
C THR A 115 -3.46 21.21 -4.60
N LEU A 116 -4.51 20.59 -4.07
CA LEU A 116 -4.75 19.15 -4.27
C LEU A 116 -4.91 18.80 -5.75
N ASP A 117 -5.55 19.66 -6.53
CA ASP A 117 -5.70 19.45 -7.98
C ASP A 117 -4.36 19.50 -8.71
N ASP A 118 -3.42 20.36 -8.27
CA ASP A 118 -2.04 20.35 -8.78
C ASP A 118 -1.35 19.01 -8.48
N CYS A 119 -1.58 18.43 -7.29
CA CYS A 119 -1.03 17.12 -6.93
C CYS A 119 -1.61 16.00 -7.80
N VAL A 120 -2.92 16.01 -8.04
CA VAL A 120 -3.59 15.05 -8.93
C VAL A 120 -3.02 15.13 -10.35
N ALA A 121 -2.88 16.33 -10.89
CA ALA A 121 -2.35 16.56 -12.24
C ALA A 121 -0.88 16.15 -12.37
N HIS A 122 -0.08 16.29 -11.28
CA HIS A 122 1.34 15.90 -11.26
C HIS A 122 1.53 14.39 -11.33
N ARG A 123 0.66 13.64 -10.70
CA ARG A 123 0.65 12.17 -10.60
C ARG A 123 1.85 11.59 -9.86
N PHE A 124 1.59 10.98 -8.71
CA PHE A 124 2.60 10.32 -7.87
C PHE A 124 2.49 8.79 -7.91
N VAL A 125 1.36 8.25 -8.35
CA VAL A 125 1.06 6.81 -8.43
C VAL A 125 1.22 6.31 -9.86
N TYR A 126 0.48 6.91 -10.79
CA TYR A 126 0.53 6.54 -12.20
C TYR A 126 1.51 7.39 -12.98
N ARG A 127 2.10 6.81 -14.03
CA ARG A 127 2.90 7.58 -14.98
C ARG A 127 2.01 8.56 -15.76
N PRO A 128 2.52 9.75 -16.16
CA PRO A 128 1.71 10.78 -16.82
C PRO A 128 0.97 10.34 -18.09
N HIS A 129 1.51 9.34 -18.80
CA HIS A 129 0.93 8.81 -20.05
C HIS A 129 -0.12 7.72 -19.84
N VAL A 130 -0.42 7.36 -18.60
CA VAL A 130 -1.42 6.31 -18.31
C VAL A 130 -2.82 6.92 -18.37
N GLU A 131 -3.59 6.51 -19.37
CA GLU A 131 -4.97 6.95 -19.58
C GLU A 131 -5.95 5.91 -19.01
N LEU A 132 -6.27 6.03 -17.74
CA LEU A 132 -7.29 5.24 -17.06
C LEU A 132 -8.38 6.17 -16.52
N ALA A 133 -9.64 5.85 -16.78
CA ALA A 133 -10.78 6.69 -16.37
C ALA A 133 -10.82 6.98 -14.85
N PHE A 134 -10.24 6.09 -14.05
CA PHE A 134 -10.19 6.22 -12.58
C PHE A 134 -8.87 6.79 -12.05
N ALA A 135 -7.85 7.04 -12.89
CA ALA A 135 -6.53 7.46 -12.44
C ALA A 135 -6.55 8.71 -11.56
N ASP A 136 -7.30 9.74 -11.97
CA ASP A 136 -7.38 10.99 -11.21
C ASP A 136 -8.05 10.81 -9.84
N SER A 137 -9.02 9.89 -9.71
CA SER A 137 -9.64 9.58 -8.43
C SER A 137 -8.70 8.83 -7.49
N VAL A 138 -7.86 7.96 -8.02
CA VAL A 138 -6.80 7.25 -7.27
C VAL A 138 -5.73 8.23 -6.82
N GLU A 139 -5.21 9.07 -7.74
CA GLU A 139 -4.21 10.10 -7.41
C GLU A 139 -4.72 11.03 -6.31
N ARG A 140 -5.98 11.46 -6.38
CA ARG A 140 -6.59 12.33 -5.37
C ARG A 140 -6.61 11.66 -4.00
N ARG A 141 -7.11 10.42 -3.90
CA ARG A 141 -7.19 9.71 -2.61
C ARG A 141 -5.82 9.41 -2.03
N CYS A 142 -4.86 9.02 -2.86
CA CYS A 142 -3.49 8.82 -2.41
C CYS A 142 -2.88 10.14 -1.92
N ALA A 143 -3.03 11.23 -2.70
CA ALA A 143 -2.52 12.53 -2.31
C ALA A 143 -3.13 13.04 -1.00
N GLU A 144 -4.44 12.89 -0.82
CA GLU A 144 -5.13 13.28 0.42
C GLU A 144 -4.59 12.52 1.64
N GLN A 145 -4.35 11.22 1.53
CA GLN A 145 -3.82 10.41 2.63
C GLN A 145 -2.39 10.82 3.00
N HIS A 146 -1.52 11.03 2.01
CA HIS A 146 -0.17 11.52 2.24
C HIS A 146 -0.15 12.93 2.83
N LEU A 147 -0.95 13.86 2.28
CA LEU A 147 -1.06 15.23 2.79
C LEU A 147 -1.52 15.24 4.25
N ASN A 148 -2.56 14.47 4.59
CA ASN A 148 -3.04 14.37 5.96
C ASN A 148 -1.96 13.88 6.91
N ARG A 149 -1.21 12.83 6.53
CA ARG A 149 -0.08 12.32 7.32
C ARG A 149 1.01 13.36 7.48
N MET A 150 1.47 13.97 6.41
CA MET A 150 2.54 14.97 6.43
C MET A 150 2.17 16.24 7.21
N ILE A 151 0.88 16.61 7.22
CA ILE A 151 0.38 17.71 8.05
C ILE A 151 0.42 17.32 9.54
N GLN A 152 -0.04 16.11 9.88
CA GLN A 152 0.01 15.61 11.25
C GLN A 152 1.45 15.52 11.78
N ASP A 153 2.39 15.14 10.91
CA ASP A 153 3.82 15.04 11.23
C ASP A 153 4.55 16.40 11.22
N GLY A 154 3.87 17.49 10.85
CA GLY A 154 4.44 18.83 10.79
C GLY A 154 5.41 19.05 9.62
N ARG A 155 5.38 18.21 8.59
CA ARG A 155 6.24 18.32 7.38
C ARG A 155 5.61 19.15 6.26
N VAL A 156 4.31 19.33 6.31
CA VAL A 156 3.51 20.14 5.37
C VAL A 156 2.58 21.03 6.18
N GLN A 157 2.37 22.25 5.73
CA GLN A 157 1.37 23.16 6.28
C GLN A 157 0.36 23.57 5.20
N SER A 158 -0.87 23.85 5.65
CA SER A 158 -1.88 24.49 4.82
C SER A 158 -1.56 25.96 4.65
N ALA A 159 -1.59 26.46 3.43
CA ALA A 159 -1.44 27.86 3.05
C ALA A 159 -2.77 28.42 2.56
N GLU A 160 -2.80 29.72 2.26
CA GLU A 160 -3.98 30.38 1.73
C GLU A 160 -4.50 29.70 0.43
N HIS A 161 -5.80 29.84 0.17
CA HIS A 161 -6.48 29.30 -1.02
C HIS A 161 -6.39 27.77 -1.16
N LYS A 162 -6.48 27.03 -0.06
CA LYS A 162 -6.42 25.55 -0.01
C LYS A 162 -5.15 24.99 -0.68
N ARG A 163 -4.04 25.66 -0.49
CA ARG A 163 -2.72 25.18 -0.93
C ARG A 163 -1.98 24.52 0.22
N PHE A 164 -1.02 23.71 -0.16
CA PHE A 164 -0.11 22.99 0.74
C PHE A 164 1.33 23.36 0.39
N VAL A 165 2.17 23.47 1.40
CA VAL A 165 3.60 23.76 1.23
C VAL A 165 4.41 22.94 2.23
N SER A 166 5.53 22.35 1.79
CA SER A 166 6.48 21.66 2.67
C SER A 166 7.23 22.67 3.55
N ILE A 167 7.54 22.26 4.79
CA ILE A 167 8.24 23.05 5.79
C ILE A 167 9.72 22.70 5.78
#